data_6e04110ebde1e0c4a73121aa677e7f5d
#
_entry.id   6e04110ebde1e0c4a73121aa677e7f5d
#
_cell.length_a   1.000
_cell.length_b   1.000
_cell.length_c   1.000
_cell.angle_alpha   90.00
_cell.angle_beta   90.00
_cell.angle_gamma   90.00
#
_symmetry.space_group_name_H-M   'P 1'
#
loop_
_entity.id
_entity.type
_entity.pdbx_description
1 polymer ?
#
loop_
_entity_poly.entity_id
_entity_poly.type
_entity_poly.pdbx_seq_one_letter_code
_entity_poly.pdbx_strand_id
1 'polypeptide(L)'
;MKRTIYDEDHEAFRASVKEFLDRQVVPNLEEHAAQKAIPREFWLEAGKQGFLGLEVPETYGGQIEEGAGDYRFNAVLTEELAKVNMALPSCVGIHADIVAPYLVHLTTDEQKKRWLPGFCTGELLTAIGMTEPSGGSDLAALKTTAVRDGDYWVLNGSKTFITNGYSADLVIVAARTSPEKKARGITLFGVETDRPGFSRGRKLDKVGQDESDTAELFFEDLRVSDDDIIGELDGGFIHMMTFLPQERLGSAITNLAHAAQILDETLQYCKERKAFGQSIGHFQHNKFLLAELYTQVEVTQAYLDQCVLAHTRHELTPIDAAKAKWWSAQVQSEVLDHCVQLFGGYGYMNEYRVARAWRDARVTKIWAGTNEIMKELIGRDLGL
;
A
#
# COMPACT_ATOMS: atom_id res chain seq x y z
N MET A 1 20.86 10.06 -11.25
CA MET A 1 21.91 10.19 -10.19
C MET A 1 22.10 8.84 -9.51
N LYS A 2 23.34 8.45 -9.07
CA LYS A 2 23.52 7.18 -8.34
C LYS A 2 22.87 7.28 -6.96
N ARG A 3 21.97 6.35 -6.64
CA ARG A 3 21.38 6.23 -5.30
C ARG A 3 22.41 5.62 -4.34
N THR A 4 22.44 6.11 -3.12
CA THR A 4 23.43 5.72 -2.10
C THR A 4 22.80 5.26 -0.80
N ILE A 5 21.46 5.13 -0.76
CA ILE A 5 20.72 4.70 0.42
C ILE A 5 20.77 3.19 0.66
N TYR A 6 21.08 2.42 -0.37
CA TYR A 6 21.17 0.96 -0.33
C TYR A 6 22.62 0.49 -0.31
N ASP A 7 22.92 -0.47 0.53
CA ASP A 7 24.19 -1.19 0.62
C ASP A 7 24.10 -2.58 -0.05
N GLU A 8 25.14 -3.40 0.12
CA GLU A 8 25.24 -4.72 -0.53
C GLU A 8 24.12 -5.68 -0.09
N ASP A 9 23.69 -5.63 1.17
CA ASP A 9 22.64 -6.48 1.70
C ASP A 9 21.28 -6.14 1.08
N HIS A 10 20.99 -4.84 0.94
CA HIS A 10 19.76 -4.37 0.27
C HIS A 10 19.73 -4.77 -1.21
N GLU A 11 20.86 -4.69 -1.89
CA GLU A 11 20.93 -5.07 -3.30
C GLU A 11 20.86 -6.60 -3.48
N ALA A 12 21.41 -7.40 -2.55
CA ALA A 12 21.22 -8.84 -2.52
C ALA A 12 19.74 -9.22 -2.29
N PHE A 13 19.09 -8.54 -1.35
CA PHE A 13 17.65 -8.69 -1.12
C PHE A 13 16.82 -8.32 -2.37
N ARG A 14 17.16 -7.20 -3.03
CA ARG A 14 16.54 -6.79 -4.30
C ARG A 14 16.63 -7.89 -5.36
N ALA A 15 17.80 -8.49 -5.51
CA ALA A 15 18.00 -9.59 -6.46
C ALA A 15 17.11 -10.80 -6.14
N SER A 16 16.96 -11.15 -4.86
CA SER A 16 16.09 -12.25 -4.40
C SER A 16 14.62 -11.96 -4.67
N VAL A 17 14.15 -10.73 -4.36
CA VAL A 17 12.78 -10.31 -4.66
C VAL A 17 12.50 -10.35 -6.16
N LYS A 18 13.42 -9.81 -6.97
CA LYS A 18 13.28 -9.83 -8.42
C LYS A 18 13.21 -11.25 -8.98
N GLU A 19 14.08 -12.15 -8.56
CA GLU A 19 14.07 -13.57 -9.00
C GLU A 19 12.73 -14.25 -8.63
N PHE A 20 12.24 -13.99 -7.43
CA PHE A 20 10.94 -14.50 -6.98
C PHE A 20 9.80 -14.00 -7.88
N LEU A 21 9.76 -12.71 -8.17
CA LEU A 21 8.73 -12.11 -9.01
C LEU A 21 8.78 -12.62 -10.45
N ASP A 22 9.96 -12.69 -11.04
CA ASP A 22 10.16 -13.19 -12.41
C ASP A 22 9.71 -14.66 -12.54
N ARG A 23 9.87 -15.47 -11.49
CA ARG A 23 9.51 -16.89 -11.50
C ARG A 23 8.05 -17.16 -11.13
N GLN A 24 7.54 -16.48 -10.11
CA GLN A 24 6.23 -16.82 -9.51
C GLN A 24 5.08 -15.93 -9.97
N VAL A 25 5.38 -14.70 -10.37
CA VAL A 25 4.34 -13.69 -10.60
C VAL A 25 4.19 -13.33 -12.07
N VAL A 26 5.28 -12.93 -12.71
CA VAL A 26 5.24 -12.42 -14.10
C VAL A 26 4.57 -13.41 -15.07
N PRO A 27 4.82 -14.74 -15.00
CA PRO A 27 4.16 -15.69 -15.88
C PRO A 27 2.64 -15.86 -15.64
N ASN A 28 2.15 -15.45 -14.46
CA ASN A 28 0.79 -15.72 -13.99
C ASN A 28 -0.09 -14.45 -13.89
N LEU A 29 0.39 -13.30 -14.36
CA LEU A 29 -0.32 -12.01 -14.22
C LEU A 29 -1.73 -12.02 -14.82
N GLU A 30 -1.93 -12.61 -15.98
CA GLU A 30 -3.24 -12.69 -16.62
C GLU A 30 -4.23 -13.56 -15.82
N GLU A 31 -3.73 -14.61 -15.19
CA GLU A 31 -4.56 -15.47 -14.32
C GLU A 31 -4.95 -14.70 -13.04
N HIS A 32 -4.01 -14.00 -12.41
CA HIS A 32 -4.30 -13.18 -11.23
C HIS A 32 -5.34 -12.09 -11.55
N ALA A 33 -5.22 -11.43 -12.69
CA ALA A 33 -6.19 -10.44 -13.17
C ALA A 33 -7.58 -11.06 -13.39
N ALA A 34 -7.65 -12.24 -13.99
CA ALA A 34 -8.91 -12.96 -14.23
C ALA A 34 -9.58 -13.40 -12.92
N GLN A 35 -8.79 -13.80 -11.91
CA GLN A 35 -9.29 -14.18 -10.58
C GLN A 35 -9.65 -12.96 -9.72
N LYS A 36 -9.23 -11.76 -10.12
CA LYS A 36 -9.35 -10.52 -9.33
C LYS A 36 -8.82 -10.71 -7.90
N ALA A 37 -7.68 -11.37 -7.75
CA ALA A 37 -6.99 -11.59 -6.50
C ALA A 37 -5.56 -12.11 -6.73
N ILE A 38 -4.67 -11.83 -5.79
CA ILE A 38 -3.39 -12.52 -5.65
C ILE A 38 -3.68 -13.87 -4.97
N PRO A 39 -3.29 -15.01 -5.56
CA PRO A 39 -3.63 -16.32 -5.04
C PRO A 39 -2.92 -16.62 -3.71
N ARG A 40 -3.49 -17.52 -2.91
CA ARG A 40 -2.95 -17.88 -1.58
C ARG A 40 -1.52 -18.45 -1.69
N GLU A 41 -1.21 -19.17 -2.75
CA GLU A 41 0.11 -19.75 -3.02
C GLU A 41 1.20 -18.69 -3.10
N PHE A 42 0.91 -17.53 -3.69
CA PHE A 42 1.85 -16.40 -3.69
C PHE A 42 2.24 -15.98 -2.27
N TRP A 43 1.26 -15.84 -1.37
CA TRP A 43 1.49 -15.42 0.00
C TRP A 43 2.33 -16.42 0.79
N LEU A 44 2.03 -17.70 0.66
CA LEU A 44 2.79 -18.78 1.29
C LEU A 44 4.24 -18.84 0.77
N GLU A 45 4.46 -18.64 -0.52
CA GLU A 45 5.80 -18.61 -1.09
C GLU A 45 6.55 -17.33 -0.70
N ALA A 46 5.89 -16.16 -0.67
CA ALA A 46 6.47 -14.91 -0.18
C ALA A 46 6.87 -15.00 1.30
N GLY A 47 6.04 -15.67 2.13
CA GLY A 47 6.34 -15.95 3.53
C GLY A 47 7.57 -16.83 3.69
N LYS A 48 7.70 -17.89 2.90
CA LYS A 48 8.91 -18.77 2.89
C LYS A 48 10.20 -18.02 2.52
N GLN A 49 10.10 -16.96 1.70
CA GLN A 49 11.22 -16.10 1.36
C GLN A 49 11.50 -15.03 2.43
N GLY A 50 10.67 -14.91 3.48
CA GLY A 50 10.80 -13.91 4.53
C GLY A 50 10.32 -12.50 4.14
N PHE A 51 9.61 -12.34 3.01
CA PHE A 51 9.21 -11.02 2.51
C PHE A 51 8.06 -10.37 3.29
N LEU A 52 7.32 -11.15 4.07
CA LEU A 52 6.13 -10.65 4.79
C LEU A 52 6.43 -10.17 6.21
N GLY A 53 7.52 -10.63 6.82
CA GLY A 53 7.86 -10.35 8.22
C GLY A 53 9.06 -9.42 8.41
N LEU A 54 9.30 -8.45 7.50
CA LEU A 54 10.48 -7.58 7.49
C LEU A 54 10.62 -6.68 8.72
N GLU A 55 9.51 -6.34 9.38
CA GLU A 55 9.47 -5.53 10.61
C GLU A 55 9.13 -6.35 11.86
N VAL A 56 8.94 -7.66 11.71
CA VAL A 56 8.52 -8.54 12.79
C VAL A 56 9.75 -9.14 13.47
N PRO A 57 9.84 -9.13 14.82
CA PRO A 57 10.91 -9.79 15.56
C PRO A 57 10.97 -11.29 15.30
N GLU A 58 12.19 -11.86 15.26
CA GLU A 58 12.45 -13.30 15.10
C GLU A 58 11.69 -14.16 16.13
N THR A 59 11.52 -13.65 17.35
CA THR A 59 10.75 -14.30 18.43
C THR A 59 9.32 -14.65 18.02
N TYR A 60 8.76 -13.93 17.03
CA TYR A 60 7.41 -14.14 16.50
C TYR A 60 7.40 -14.64 15.06
N GLY A 61 8.55 -15.10 14.54
CA GLY A 61 8.68 -15.66 13.19
C GLY A 61 9.09 -14.66 12.10
N GLY A 62 9.48 -13.45 12.49
CA GLY A 62 9.94 -12.41 11.56
C GLY A 62 11.43 -12.48 11.24
N GLN A 63 11.98 -11.36 10.75
CA GLN A 63 13.32 -11.28 10.17
C GLN A 63 14.30 -10.40 10.96
N ILE A 64 13.86 -9.73 12.04
CA ILE A 64 14.69 -8.77 12.76
C ILE A 64 14.88 -9.15 14.23
N GLU A 65 16.04 -8.77 14.80
CA GLU A 65 16.17 -8.66 16.26
C GLU A 65 15.24 -7.54 16.77
N GLU A 66 14.78 -7.66 18.01
CA GLU A 66 13.85 -6.68 18.57
C GLU A 66 14.45 -5.26 18.55
N GLY A 67 13.77 -4.34 17.89
CA GLY A 67 14.20 -2.95 17.74
C GLY A 67 15.26 -2.67 16.66
N ALA A 68 15.64 -3.66 15.85
CA ALA A 68 16.68 -3.54 14.81
C ALA A 68 16.12 -3.32 13.39
N GLY A 69 14.86 -2.91 13.24
CA GLY A 69 14.21 -2.74 11.93
C GLY A 69 14.91 -1.73 11.02
N ASP A 70 15.00 -2.09 9.75
CA ASP A 70 15.53 -1.21 8.69
C ASP A 70 14.51 -1.10 7.55
N TYR A 71 13.80 0.01 7.51
CA TYR A 71 12.74 0.26 6.53
C TYR A 71 13.22 0.24 5.07
N ARG A 72 14.52 0.32 4.83
CA ARG A 72 15.09 0.21 3.48
C ARG A 72 14.77 -1.13 2.81
N PHE A 73 14.63 -2.23 3.57
CA PHE A 73 14.18 -3.51 3.04
C PHE A 73 12.72 -3.46 2.56
N ASN A 74 11.82 -2.82 3.32
CA ASN A 74 10.43 -2.58 2.89
C ASN A 74 10.39 -1.71 1.63
N ALA A 75 11.24 -0.68 1.55
CA ALA A 75 11.35 0.18 0.38
C ALA A 75 11.81 -0.61 -0.85
N VAL A 76 12.82 -1.48 -0.72
CA VAL A 76 13.28 -2.37 -1.82
C VAL A 76 12.18 -3.30 -2.27
N LEU A 77 11.49 -3.98 -1.34
CA LEU A 77 10.36 -4.86 -1.68
C LEU A 77 9.29 -4.10 -2.46
N THR A 78 8.88 -2.95 -1.95
CA THR A 78 7.86 -2.09 -2.57
C THR A 78 8.27 -1.65 -3.98
N GLU A 79 9.53 -1.24 -4.18
CA GLU A 79 10.05 -0.86 -5.50
C GLU A 79 9.97 -2.01 -6.51
N GLU A 80 10.41 -3.22 -6.13
CA GLU A 80 10.42 -4.35 -7.06
C GLU A 80 8.99 -4.84 -7.38
N LEU A 81 8.09 -4.86 -6.40
CA LEU A 81 6.67 -5.16 -6.63
C LEU A 81 6.03 -4.15 -7.60
N ALA A 82 6.29 -2.85 -7.40
CA ALA A 82 5.74 -1.78 -8.22
C ALA A 82 6.26 -1.81 -9.67
N LYS A 83 7.45 -2.31 -9.91
CA LYS A 83 7.97 -2.54 -11.26
C LYS A 83 7.21 -3.60 -12.03
N VAL A 84 6.52 -4.52 -11.36
CA VAL A 84 5.67 -5.52 -12.01
C VAL A 84 4.30 -4.95 -12.34
N ASN A 85 3.54 -4.49 -11.34
CA ASN A 85 2.27 -3.77 -11.49
C ASN A 85 1.90 -3.05 -10.19
N MET A 86 0.78 -2.31 -10.18
CA MET A 86 0.31 -1.57 -9.01
C MET A 86 -0.45 -2.43 -7.99
N ALA A 87 -1.02 -3.55 -8.40
CA ALA A 87 -1.81 -4.41 -7.51
C ALA A 87 -0.94 -5.11 -6.47
N LEU A 88 0.25 -5.56 -6.85
CA LEU A 88 1.19 -6.24 -5.95
C LEU A 88 1.60 -5.39 -4.76
N PRO A 89 2.19 -4.18 -4.94
CA PRO A 89 2.55 -3.34 -3.80
C PRO A 89 1.33 -2.85 -3.01
N SER A 90 0.13 -2.76 -3.64
CA SER A 90 -1.10 -2.48 -2.91
C SER A 90 -1.45 -3.60 -1.94
N CYS A 91 -1.51 -4.84 -2.40
CA CYS A 91 -1.91 -5.99 -1.57
C CYS A 91 -0.85 -6.36 -0.55
N VAL A 92 0.41 -6.49 -0.98
CA VAL A 92 1.53 -6.84 -0.10
C VAL A 92 1.80 -5.71 0.88
N GLY A 93 1.72 -4.45 0.44
CA GLY A 93 1.89 -3.27 1.29
C GLY A 93 0.85 -3.18 2.39
N ILE A 94 -0.44 -3.48 2.13
CA ILE A 94 -1.46 -3.54 3.20
C ILE A 94 -1.04 -4.53 4.28
N HIS A 95 -0.56 -5.70 3.89
CA HIS A 95 -0.14 -6.74 4.82
C HIS A 95 1.20 -6.39 5.50
N ALA A 96 2.27 -6.29 4.75
CA ALA A 96 3.65 -6.28 5.26
C ALA A 96 4.18 -4.89 5.67
N ASP A 97 3.52 -3.80 5.26
CA ASP A 97 3.98 -2.42 5.52
C ASP A 97 2.96 -1.60 6.33
N ILE A 98 1.65 -1.76 6.08
CA ILE A 98 0.62 -0.97 6.76
C ILE A 98 0.11 -1.66 8.03
N VAL A 99 -0.25 -2.95 7.97
CA VAL A 99 -0.78 -3.69 9.14
C VAL A 99 0.33 -4.11 10.11
N ALA A 100 1.52 -4.41 9.61
CA ALA A 100 2.66 -4.86 10.42
C ALA A 100 2.93 -3.95 11.64
N PRO A 101 3.05 -2.61 11.52
CA PRO A 101 3.30 -1.73 12.67
C PRO A 101 2.23 -1.82 13.75
N TYR A 102 0.94 -1.97 13.38
CA TYR A 102 -0.14 -2.13 14.34
C TYR A 102 0.01 -3.43 15.14
N LEU A 103 0.33 -4.54 14.47
CA LEU A 103 0.52 -5.84 15.14
C LEU A 103 1.82 -5.88 15.94
N VAL A 104 2.88 -5.25 15.48
CA VAL A 104 4.18 -5.27 16.20
C VAL A 104 4.17 -4.34 17.42
N HIS A 105 3.63 -3.13 17.30
CA HIS A 105 3.81 -2.09 18.30
C HIS A 105 2.62 -1.92 19.26
N LEU A 106 1.41 -2.33 18.86
CA LEU A 106 0.20 -2.06 19.65
C LEU A 106 -0.39 -3.30 20.30
N THR A 107 0.04 -4.51 19.93
CA THR A 107 -0.54 -5.75 20.45
C THR A 107 0.19 -6.27 21.68
N THR A 108 -0.53 -7.01 22.52
CA THR A 108 0.03 -7.75 23.66
C THR A 108 0.88 -8.92 23.18
N ASP A 109 1.70 -9.50 24.07
CA ASP A 109 2.50 -10.70 23.74
C ASP A 109 1.63 -11.90 23.34
N GLU A 110 0.44 -12.03 23.95
CA GLU A 110 -0.52 -13.07 23.61
C GLU A 110 -1.07 -12.87 22.19
N GLN A 111 -1.44 -11.65 21.84
CA GLN A 111 -1.90 -11.30 20.48
C GLN A 111 -0.78 -11.49 19.45
N LYS A 112 0.46 -11.09 19.76
CA LYS A 112 1.63 -11.31 18.90
C LYS A 112 1.84 -12.79 18.62
N LYS A 113 1.84 -13.64 19.66
CA LYS A 113 1.96 -15.10 19.52
C LYS A 113 0.82 -15.72 18.72
N ARG A 114 -0.38 -15.14 18.79
CA ARG A 114 -1.57 -15.60 18.07
C ARG A 114 -1.50 -15.27 16.57
N TRP A 115 -1.06 -14.08 16.21
CA TRP A 115 -1.20 -13.57 14.83
C TRP A 115 0.10 -13.51 14.05
N LEU A 116 1.22 -13.08 14.65
CA LEU A 116 2.45 -12.81 13.93
C LEU A 116 3.08 -14.03 13.24
N PRO A 117 3.10 -15.25 13.82
CA PRO A 117 3.65 -16.41 13.10
C PRO A 117 2.93 -16.68 11.78
N GLY A 118 1.59 -16.71 11.79
CA GLY A 118 0.78 -16.89 10.57
C GLY A 118 0.88 -15.71 9.62
N PHE A 119 1.04 -14.50 10.15
CA PHE A 119 1.31 -13.29 9.35
C PHE A 119 2.62 -13.43 8.57
N CYS A 120 3.72 -13.80 9.20
CA CYS A 120 5.03 -13.94 8.56
C CYS A 120 5.07 -15.07 7.52
N THR A 121 4.35 -16.17 7.76
CA THR A 121 4.30 -17.32 6.83
C THR A 121 3.33 -17.11 5.66
N GLY A 122 2.46 -16.09 5.70
CA GLY A 122 1.39 -15.89 4.73
C GLY A 122 0.18 -16.80 4.93
N GLU A 123 0.14 -17.57 6.03
CA GLU A 123 -1.03 -18.37 6.41
C GLU A 123 -2.16 -17.52 6.98
N LEU A 124 -1.84 -16.34 7.52
CA LEU A 124 -2.80 -15.36 8.02
C LEU A 124 -2.66 -14.07 7.25
N LEU A 125 -3.56 -13.82 6.30
CA LEU A 125 -3.60 -12.59 5.52
C LEU A 125 -4.32 -11.48 6.27
N THR A 126 -3.85 -10.26 6.10
CA THR A 126 -4.40 -9.12 6.82
C THR A 126 -4.94 -8.02 5.93
N ALA A 127 -5.92 -7.30 6.48
CA ALA A 127 -6.47 -6.08 5.93
C ALA A 127 -6.74 -5.06 7.05
N ILE A 128 -6.99 -3.80 6.67
CA ILE A 128 -7.39 -2.75 7.61
C ILE A 128 -8.66 -2.05 7.12
N GLY A 129 -9.68 -2.03 7.97
CA GLY A 129 -11.00 -1.46 7.72
C GLY A 129 -11.18 -0.11 8.37
N MET A 130 -10.79 0.97 7.68
CA MET A 130 -10.99 2.35 8.13
C MET A 130 -12.16 3.01 7.38
N THR A 131 -12.13 2.98 6.05
CA THR A 131 -13.06 3.69 5.15
C THR A 131 -14.46 3.08 5.18
N GLU A 132 -15.48 3.94 5.21
CA GLU A 132 -16.90 3.57 5.21
C GLU A 132 -17.63 4.15 3.99
N PRO A 133 -18.80 3.61 3.62
CA PRO A 133 -19.62 4.18 2.55
C PRO A 133 -19.97 5.67 2.80
N SER A 134 -19.99 6.10 4.07
CA SER A 134 -20.27 7.48 4.46
C SER A 134 -19.08 8.43 4.32
N GLY A 135 -17.84 7.95 4.21
CA GLY A 135 -16.64 8.78 4.08
C GLY A 135 -15.32 8.06 4.29
N GLY A 136 -14.27 8.59 3.66
CA GLY A 136 -12.89 8.10 3.78
C GLY A 136 -11.93 9.18 4.28
N SER A 137 -12.02 10.43 3.78
CA SER A 137 -11.14 11.53 4.20
C SER A 137 -11.37 11.97 5.64
N ASP A 138 -12.60 11.90 6.13
CA ASP A 138 -12.98 12.23 7.51
C ASP A 138 -13.12 10.95 8.35
N LEU A 139 -12.01 10.36 8.74
CA LEU A 139 -11.97 9.17 9.60
C LEU A 139 -12.55 9.44 11.00
N ALA A 140 -12.56 10.70 11.45
CA ALA A 140 -13.15 11.09 12.72
C ALA A 140 -14.67 10.92 12.73
N ALA A 141 -15.34 10.89 11.57
CA ALA A 141 -16.78 10.77 11.41
C ALA A 141 -17.27 9.35 11.14
N LEU A 142 -16.44 8.33 11.29
CA LEU A 142 -16.82 6.92 11.07
C LEU A 142 -18.04 6.52 11.92
N LYS A 143 -18.88 5.63 11.35
CA LYS A 143 -20.19 5.25 11.90
C LYS A 143 -20.25 3.82 12.43
N THR A 144 -19.32 2.94 12.05
CA THR A 144 -19.23 1.60 12.63
C THR A 144 -19.08 1.74 14.14
N THR A 145 -19.95 1.06 14.90
CA THR A 145 -20.00 1.13 16.37
C THR A 145 -19.49 -0.16 16.99
N ALA A 146 -18.97 -0.05 18.20
CA ALA A 146 -18.72 -1.16 19.10
C ALA A 146 -19.34 -0.82 20.45
N VAL A 147 -20.39 -1.54 20.84
CA VAL A 147 -21.15 -1.31 22.07
C VAL A 147 -20.86 -2.41 23.08
N ARG A 148 -20.56 -2.02 24.33
CA ARG A 148 -20.28 -2.98 25.40
C ARG A 148 -21.53 -3.80 25.78
N ASP A 149 -21.39 -5.13 25.76
CA ASP A 149 -22.43 -6.08 26.20
C ASP A 149 -21.78 -7.14 27.11
N GLY A 150 -21.80 -6.88 28.42
CA GLY A 150 -21.12 -7.73 29.41
C GLY A 150 -19.61 -7.76 29.16
N ASP A 151 -19.08 -8.97 28.92
CA ASP A 151 -17.65 -9.21 28.67
C ASP A 151 -17.24 -9.02 27.21
N TYR A 152 -18.19 -8.65 26.33
CA TYR A 152 -17.97 -8.50 24.88
C TYR A 152 -18.26 -7.07 24.42
N TRP A 153 -17.74 -6.77 23.22
CA TRP A 153 -18.13 -5.65 22.38
C TRP A 153 -18.94 -6.19 21.20
N VAL A 154 -20.05 -5.54 20.89
CA VAL A 154 -20.89 -5.89 19.74
C VAL A 154 -20.64 -4.85 18.66
N LEU A 155 -20.00 -5.30 17.56
CA LEU A 155 -19.70 -4.46 16.41
C LEU A 155 -20.85 -4.50 15.42
N ASN A 156 -21.28 -3.30 14.98
CA ASN A 156 -22.27 -3.12 13.92
C ASN A 156 -21.82 -2.01 12.96
N GLY A 157 -21.89 -2.30 11.65
CA GLY A 157 -21.51 -1.34 10.62
C GLY A 157 -20.98 -1.99 9.34
N SER A 158 -20.32 -1.17 8.52
CA SER A 158 -19.72 -1.65 7.27
C SER A 158 -18.49 -0.83 6.91
N LYS A 159 -17.57 -1.49 6.18
CA LYS A 159 -16.39 -0.88 5.59
C LYS A 159 -16.40 -1.08 4.08
N THR A 160 -15.83 -0.14 3.34
CA THR A 160 -15.80 -0.20 1.87
C THR A 160 -14.40 0.10 1.33
N PHE A 161 -14.13 -0.36 0.12
CA PHE A 161 -12.84 -0.23 -0.57
C PHE A 161 -11.67 -0.87 0.20
N ILE A 162 -11.92 -1.99 0.87
CA ILE A 162 -10.91 -2.66 1.69
C ILE A 162 -10.08 -3.57 0.80
N THR A 163 -8.82 -3.20 0.58
CA THR A 163 -7.81 -4.03 -0.10
C THR A 163 -7.51 -5.26 0.76
N ASN A 164 -7.36 -6.42 0.13
CA ASN A 164 -7.30 -7.74 0.75
C ASN A 164 -8.59 -8.13 1.51
N GLY A 165 -9.62 -7.30 1.50
CA GLY A 165 -10.84 -7.52 2.31
C GLY A 165 -11.57 -8.82 1.99
N TYR A 166 -11.45 -9.31 0.75
CA TYR A 166 -12.04 -10.59 0.36
C TYR A 166 -11.21 -11.79 0.82
N SER A 167 -9.89 -11.68 0.79
CA SER A 167 -8.94 -12.78 1.08
C SER A 167 -8.41 -12.78 2.51
N ALA A 168 -8.54 -11.68 3.27
CA ALA A 168 -7.99 -11.55 4.62
C ALA A 168 -8.59 -12.55 5.61
N ASP A 169 -7.74 -13.06 6.49
CA ASP A 169 -8.11 -13.91 7.64
C ASP A 169 -8.26 -13.06 8.91
N LEU A 170 -7.53 -11.93 9.01
CA LEU A 170 -7.59 -10.96 10.10
C LEU A 170 -7.79 -9.56 9.53
N VAL A 171 -8.75 -8.81 10.06
CA VAL A 171 -9.00 -7.41 9.70
C VAL A 171 -8.87 -6.52 10.93
N ILE A 172 -8.02 -5.49 10.86
CA ILE A 172 -8.04 -4.41 11.86
C ILE A 172 -9.24 -3.52 11.55
N VAL A 173 -10.21 -3.45 12.45
CA VAL A 173 -11.45 -2.70 12.28
C VAL A 173 -11.48 -1.50 13.21
N ALA A 174 -11.57 -0.29 12.64
CA ALA A 174 -11.81 0.93 13.40
C ALA A 174 -13.32 1.06 13.71
N ALA A 175 -13.69 1.09 14.99
CA ALA A 175 -15.07 1.23 15.45
C ALA A 175 -15.20 2.26 16.56
N ARG A 176 -16.36 2.88 16.66
CA ARG A 176 -16.69 3.89 17.67
C ARG A 176 -17.16 3.22 18.95
N THR A 177 -16.36 3.37 19.99
CA THR A 177 -16.65 2.84 21.34
C THR A 177 -17.27 3.90 22.26
N SER A 178 -16.88 5.18 22.10
CA SER A 178 -17.34 6.30 22.95
C SER A 178 -17.80 7.47 22.06
N PRO A 179 -19.08 7.51 21.63
CA PRO A 179 -19.59 8.53 20.70
C PRO A 179 -19.42 9.96 21.20
N GLU A 180 -19.52 10.17 22.52
CA GLU A 180 -19.40 11.47 23.17
C GLU A 180 -17.98 12.07 23.07
N LYS A 181 -16.96 11.22 22.90
CA LYS A 181 -15.55 11.63 22.74
C LYS A 181 -15.17 11.99 21.31
N LYS A 182 -16.09 11.88 20.33
CA LYS A 182 -15.87 12.15 18.90
C LYS A 182 -14.67 11.31 18.35
N ALA A 183 -13.66 11.94 17.74
CA ALA A 183 -12.48 11.24 17.23
C ALA A 183 -11.72 10.44 18.31
N ARG A 184 -11.70 10.92 19.55
CA ARG A 184 -11.06 10.24 20.69
C ARG A 184 -11.86 9.07 21.24
N GLY A 185 -12.98 8.71 20.65
CA GLY A 185 -13.82 7.57 21.05
C GLY A 185 -13.81 6.46 20.01
N ILE A 186 -12.70 6.28 19.30
CA ILE A 186 -12.48 5.21 18.30
C ILE A 186 -11.50 4.20 18.87
N THR A 187 -11.82 2.91 18.72
CA THR A 187 -10.97 1.79 19.11
C THR A 187 -10.68 0.93 17.89
N LEU A 188 -9.51 0.31 17.84
CA LEU A 188 -9.14 -0.67 16.84
C LEU A 188 -9.36 -2.09 17.40
N PHE A 189 -9.96 -2.94 16.59
CA PHE A 189 -10.21 -4.35 16.92
C PHE A 189 -9.57 -5.27 15.87
N GLY A 190 -8.85 -6.29 16.31
CA GLY A 190 -8.41 -7.41 15.46
C GLY A 190 -9.56 -8.40 15.30
N VAL A 191 -10.18 -8.41 14.13
CA VAL A 191 -11.34 -9.25 13.83
C VAL A 191 -10.91 -10.40 12.93
N GLU A 192 -10.95 -11.63 13.43
CA GLU A 192 -10.80 -12.84 12.63
C GLU A 192 -12.08 -13.04 11.81
N THR A 193 -11.91 -13.32 10.53
CA THR A 193 -12.99 -13.20 9.53
C THR A 193 -13.93 -14.41 9.47
N ASP A 194 -13.65 -15.45 10.23
CA ASP A 194 -14.52 -16.63 10.40
C ASP A 194 -15.55 -16.49 11.53
N ARG A 195 -15.50 -15.37 12.28
CA ARG A 195 -16.41 -15.12 13.40
C ARG A 195 -17.85 -14.91 12.93
N PRO A 196 -18.84 -15.44 13.67
CA PRO A 196 -20.25 -15.12 13.42
C PRO A 196 -20.51 -13.62 13.45
N GLY A 197 -21.29 -13.11 12.49
CA GLY A 197 -21.57 -11.68 12.35
C GLY A 197 -20.61 -10.93 11.43
N PHE A 198 -19.50 -11.56 10.98
CA PHE A 198 -18.66 -11.03 9.91
C PHE A 198 -19.14 -11.57 8.56
N SER A 199 -19.25 -10.69 7.57
CA SER A 199 -19.50 -11.10 6.19
C SER A 199 -18.80 -10.18 5.18
N ARG A 200 -18.56 -10.71 3.99
CA ARG A 200 -17.93 -10.00 2.88
C ARG A 200 -18.95 -9.74 1.77
N GLY A 201 -18.89 -8.57 1.17
CA GLY A 201 -19.54 -8.29 -0.09
C GLY A 201 -18.80 -8.93 -1.28
N ARG A 202 -19.22 -8.56 -2.47
CA ARG A 202 -18.53 -8.97 -3.70
C ARG A 202 -17.15 -8.30 -3.79
N LYS A 203 -16.22 -8.91 -4.56
CA LYS A 203 -15.05 -8.21 -5.07
C LYS A 203 -15.51 -7.04 -5.92
N LEU A 204 -15.06 -5.82 -5.60
CA LEU A 204 -15.50 -4.62 -6.30
C LEU A 204 -14.90 -4.56 -7.71
N ASP A 205 -15.70 -4.11 -8.67
CA ASP A 205 -15.27 -3.89 -10.04
C ASP A 205 -14.61 -2.51 -10.15
N LYS A 206 -13.28 -2.50 -10.32
CA LYS A 206 -12.46 -1.30 -10.31
C LYS A 206 -12.06 -0.89 -11.73
N VAL A 207 -11.65 0.35 -11.90
CA VAL A 207 -11.09 0.88 -13.16
C VAL A 207 -9.74 0.23 -13.49
N GLY A 208 -8.96 -0.15 -12.47
CA GLY A 208 -7.64 -0.76 -12.61
C GLY A 208 -7.26 -1.61 -11.39
N GLN A 209 -6.00 -2.08 -11.36
CA GLN A 209 -5.49 -3.03 -10.37
C GLN A 209 -6.35 -4.30 -10.35
N ASP A 210 -6.49 -4.91 -11.53
CA ASP A 210 -7.39 -6.05 -11.73
C ASP A 210 -6.98 -7.26 -10.86
N GLU A 211 -5.68 -7.43 -10.56
CA GLU A 211 -5.13 -8.51 -9.73
C GLU A 211 -5.35 -8.31 -8.22
N SER A 212 -5.84 -7.13 -7.79
CA SER A 212 -6.10 -6.85 -6.38
C SER A 212 -7.55 -7.14 -6.03
N ASP A 213 -7.80 -7.91 -4.97
CA ASP A 213 -9.10 -7.94 -4.39
C ASP A 213 -9.38 -6.65 -3.59
N THR A 214 -10.59 -6.18 -3.69
CA THR A 214 -11.08 -5.05 -2.90
C THR A 214 -12.54 -5.31 -2.61
N ALA A 215 -12.94 -5.30 -1.35
CA ALA A 215 -14.28 -5.72 -0.93
C ALA A 215 -14.96 -4.72 0.00
N GLU A 216 -16.25 -4.92 0.17
CA GLU A 216 -17.04 -4.38 1.26
C GLU A 216 -17.06 -5.41 2.39
N LEU A 217 -17.00 -4.94 3.64
CA LEU A 217 -17.09 -5.76 4.84
C LEU A 217 -18.29 -5.31 5.66
N PHE A 218 -19.01 -6.28 6.22
CA PHE A 218 -20.21 -6.04 7.03
C PHE A 218 -20.07 -6.70 8.40
N PHE A 219 -20.54 -6.00 9.41
CA PHE A 219 -20.57 -6.43 10.81
C PHE A 219 -22.00 -6.35 11.31
N GLU A 220 -22.57 -7.49 11.65
CA GLU A 220 -23.96 -7.62 12.16
C GLU A 220 -23.91 -8.39 13.47
N ASP A 221 -24.06 -7.67 14.58
CA ASP A 221 -23.94 -8.20 15.94
C ASP A 221 -22.66 -9.03 16.16
N LEU A 222 -21.56 -8.63 15.49
CA LEU A 222 -20.27 -9.29 15.61
C LEU A 222 -19.71 -9.12 17.01
N ARG A 223 -19.44 -10.21 17.72
CA ARG A 223 -18.88 -10.21 19.07
C ARG A 223 -17.38 -10.32 19.08
N VAL A 224 -16.71 -9.41 19.77
CA VAL A 224 -15.28 -9.41 20.07
C VAL A 224 -15.06 -9.15 21.55
N SER A 225 -13.92 -9.59 22.11
CA SER A 225 -13.58 -9.38 23.52
C SER A 225 -12.58 -8.24 23.71
N ASP A 226 -12.20 -7.96 24.95
CA ASP A 226 -11.12 -7.02 25.23
C ASP A 226 -9.76 -7.54 24.70
N ASP A 227 -9.58 -8.87 24.60
CA ASP A 227 -8.39 -9.50 24.02
C ASP A 227 -8.27 -9.30 22.50
N ASP A 228 -9.27 -8.73 21.86
CA ASP A 228 -9.25 -8.38 20.43
C ASP A 228 -8.97 -6.88 20.21
N ILE A 229 -8.86 -6.07 21.28
CA ILE A 229 -8.49 -4.65 21.16
C ILE A 229 -7.02 -4.53 20.78
N ILE A 230 -6.73 -3.72 19.77
CA ILE A 230 -5.39 -3.37 19.33
C ILE A 230 -5.03 -1.99 19.90
N GLY A 231 -4.03 -1.92 20.75
CA GLY A 231 -3.69 -0.74 21.53
C GLY A 231 -4.65 -0.50 22.70
N GLU A 232 -4.93 0.75 23.00
CA GLU A 232 -5.81 1.14 24.11
C GLU A 232 -7.24 1.39 23.64
N LEU A 233 -8.18 1.16 24.54
CA LEU A 233 -9.58 1.57 24.37
C LEU A 233 -9.66 3.08 24.11
N ASP A 234 -10.39 3.48 23.07
CA ASP A 234 -10.53 4.87 22.62
C ASP A 234 -9.22 5.49 22.02
N GLY A 235 -8.14 4.72 21.92
CA GLY A 235 -6.85 5.17 21.36
C GLY A 235 -6.74 5.08 19.82
N GLY A 236 -7.70 4.42 19.16
CA GLY A 236 -7.60 4.02 17.76
C GLY A 236 -7.34 5.15 16.78
N PHE A 237 -7.93 6.34 16.99
CA PHE A 237 -7.66 7.49 16.11
C PHE A 237 -6.21 7.95 16.20
N ILE A 238 -5.64 7.99 17.40
CA ILE A 238 -4.23 8.37 17.61
C ILE A 238 -3.32 7.35 16.95
N HIS A 239 -3.59 6.06 17.14
CA HIS A 239 -2.81 4.97 16.53
C HIS A 239 -2.82 5.07 15.00
N MET A 240 -3.99 5.28 14.37
CA MET A 240 -4.05 5.50 12.93
C MET A 240 -3.20 6.70 12.49
N MET A 241 -3.29 7.84 13.18
CA MET A 241 -2.49 9.03 12.84
C MET A 241 -0.97 8.79 12.99
N THR A 242 -0.55 7.96 13.93
CA THR A 242 0.85 7.61 14.19
C THR A 242 1.46 6.83 13.03
N PHE A 243 0.73 5.87 12.42
CA PHE A 243 1.26 5.01 11.36
C PHE A 243 0.97 5.51 9.93
N LEU A 244 0.06 6.45 9.74
CA LEU A 244 -0.20 7.06 8.42
C LEU A 244 1.05 7.62 7.70
N PRO A 245 2.09 8.17 8.36
CA PRO A 245 3.31 8.59 7.66
C PRO A 245 4.01 7.46 6.92
N GLN A 246 4.12 6.25 7.50
CA GLN A 246 4.68 5.06 6.84
C GLN A 246 3.83 4.64 5.65
N GLU A 247 2.51 4.53 5.81
CA GLU A 247 1.57 4.22 4.73
C GLU A 247 1.73 5.18 3.54
N ARG A 248 1.85 6.48 3.80
CA ARG A 248 2.05 7.51 2.79
C ARG A 248 3.41 7.39 2.10
N LEU A 249 4.45 7.05 2.84
CA LEU A 249 5.80 6.82 2.30
C LEU A 249 5.80 5.59 1.38
N GLY A 250 5.25 4.44 1.82
CA GLY A 250 5.10 3.24 0.99
C GLY A 250 4.32 3.52 -0.31
N SER A 251 3.21 4.27 -0.20
CA SER A 251 2.47 4.73 -1.39
C SER A 251 3.33 5.61 -2.31
N ALA A 252 4.16 6.49 -1.77
CA ALA A 252 5.02 7.36 -2.57
C ALA A 252 6.12 6.59 -3.30
N ILE A 253 6.73 5.60 -2.64
CA ILE A 253 7.72 4.70 -3.24
C ILE A 253 7.09 3.91 -4.38
N THR A 254 5.92 3.32 -4.14
CA THR A 254 5.13 2.59 -5.15
C THR A 254 4.87 3.45 -6.38
N ASN A 255 4.38 4.67 -6.18
CA ASN A 255 4.03 5.59 -7.28
C ASN A 255 5.22 5.88 -8.18
N LEU A 256 6.36 6.19 -7.58
CA LEU A 256 7.53 6.59 -8.34
C LEU A 256 8.22 5.42 -9.03
N ALA A 257 8.37 4.27 -8.34
CA ALA A 257 8.98 3.07 -8.92
C ALA A 257 8.18 2.57 -10.13
N HIS A 258 6.84 2.57 -10.02
CA HIS A 258 5.96 2.22 -11.13
C HIS A 258 6.09 3.18 -12.32
N ALA A 259 6.09 4.50 -12.06
CA ALA A 259 6.25 5.51 -13.11
C ALA A 259 7.61 5.39 -13.81
N ALA A 260 8.69 5.21 -13.06
CA ALA A 260 10.04 5.05 -13.58
C ALA A 260 10.15 3.85 -14.51
N GLN A 261 9.60 2.69 -14.10
CA GLN A 261 9.60 1.47 -14.91
C GLN A 261 8.89 1.66 -16.25
N ILE A 262 7.69 2.27 -16.24
CA ILE A 262 6.93 2.51 -17.48
C ILE A 262 7.60 3.57 -18.36
N LEU A 263 8.25 4.56 -17.76
CA LEU A 263 9.03 5.55 -18.51
C LEU A 263 10.23 4.91 -19.22
N ASP A 264 10.95 3.99 -18.57
CA ASP A 264 12.07 3.24 -19.17
C ASP A 264 11.60 2.38 -20.35
N GLU A 265 10.48 1.66 -20.20
CA GLU A 265 9.86 0.89 -21.28
C GLU A 265 9.43 1.80 -22.44
N THR A 266 8.88 2.98 -22.12
CA THR A 266 8.46 3.98 -23.11
C THR A 266 9.68 4.55 -23.86
N LEU A 267 10.77 4.81 -23.17
CA LEU A 267 12.02 5.27 -23.81
C LEU A 267 12.52 4.22 -24.80
N GLN A 268 12.51 2.93 -24.42
CA GLN A 268 12.92 1.84 -25.31
C GLN A 268 12.00 1.78 -26.54
N TYR A 269 10.68 1.85 -26.33
CA TYR A 269 9.71 1.92 -27.43
C TYR A 269 9.99 3.10 -28.36
N CYS A 270 10.26 4.30 -27.83
CA CYS A 270 10.58 5.49 -28.62
C CYS A 270 11.87 5.35 -29.44
N LYS A 271 12.84 4.58 -28.98
CA LYS A 271 14.08 4.27 -29.75
C LYS A 271 13.81 3.32 -30.91
N GLU A 272 12.91 2.37 -30.76
CA GLU A 272 12.63 1.31 -31.73
C GLU A 272 11.54 1.71 -32.74
N ARG A 273 10.48 2.36 -32.29
CA ARG A 273 9.36 2.75 -33.13
C ARG A 273 9.77 3.80 -34.15
N LYS A 274 9.52 3.53 -35.43
CA LYS A 274 9.84 4.43 -36.53
C LYS A 274 8.61 5.09 -37.11
N ALA A 275 8.73 6.38 -37.44
CA ALA A 275 7.76 7.17 -38.20
C ALA A 275 8.52 8.24 -39.00
N PHE A 276 8.04 8.60 -40.18
CA PHE A 276 8.65 9.59 -41.03
C PHE A 276 10.16 9.36 -41.28
N GLY A 277 10.56 8.11 -41.44
CA GLY A 277 11.93 7.71 -41.77
C GLY A 277 12.94 7.64 -40.63
N GLN A 278 12.53 7.92 -39.38
CA GLN A 278 13.42 7.87 -38.19
C GLN A 278 12.69 7.33 -36.93
N SER A 279 13.41 7.04 -35.85
CA SER A 279 12.77 6.68 -34.61
C SER A 279 11.98 7.86 -34.02
N ILE A 280 10.85 7.59 -33.37
CA ILE A 280 10.02 8.66 -32.80
C ILE A 280 10.73 9.42 -31.68
N GLY A 281 11.70 8.79 -30.99
CA GLY A 281 12.55 9.44 -30.00
C GLY A 281 13.50 10.51 -30.58
N HIS A 282 13.71 10.54 -31.91
CA HIS A 282 14.54 11.56 -32.54
C HIS A 282 13.81 12.88 -32.80
N PHE A 283 12.48 12.92 -32.74
CA PHE A 283 11.76 14.18 -32.87
C PHE A 283 12.06 15.10 -31.69
N GLN A 284 12.32 16.38 -31.95
CA GLN A 284 12.74 17.36 -30.96
C GLN A 284 11.76 17.44 -29.77
N HIS A 285 10.45 17.47 -30.05
CA HIS A 285 9.41 17.50 -29.03
C HIS A 285 9.54 16.30 -28.09
N ASN A 286 9.66 15.07 -28.62
CA ASN A 286 9.75 13.87 -27.80
C ASN A 286 11.05 13.79 -26.99
N LYS A 287 12.18 14.30 -27.54
CA LYS A 287 13.43 14.42 -26.78
C LYS A 287 13.28 15.34 -25.56
N PHE A 288 12.67 16.49 -25.76
CA PHE A 288 12.47 17.47 -24.67
C PHE A 288 11.52 16.89 -23.61
N LEU A 289 10.39 16.36 -24.04
CA LEU A 289 9.43 15.71 -23.13
C LEU A 289 10.09 14.59 -22.30
N LEU A 290 10.80 13.65 -22.94
CA LEU A 290 11.47 12.57 -22.21
C LEU A 290 12.52 13.11 -21.24
N ALA A 291 13.29 14.15 -21.61
CA ALA A 291 14.25 14.78 -20.71
C ALA A 291 13.57 15.42 -19.49
N GLU A 292 12.42 16.08 -19.67
CA GLU A 292 11.61 16.65 -18.58
C GLU A 292 11.08 15.55 -17.65
N LEU A 293 10.50 14.48 -18.19
CA LEU A 293 9.94 13.36 -17.39
C LEU A 293 11.01 12.64 -16.58
N TYR A 294 12.18 12.33 -17.18
CA TYR A 294 13.30 11.75 -16.46
C TYR A 294 13.81 12.66 -15.33
N THR A 295 13.88 13.96 -15.60
CA THR A 295 14.29 14.93 -14.57
C THR A 295 13.31 14.95 -13.41
N GLN A 296 11.99 14.98 -13.68
CA GLN A 296 10.97 14.93 -12.63
C GLN A 296 11.09 13.65 -11.77
N VAL A 297 11.27 12.49 -12.41
CA VAL A 297 11.44 11.21 -11.71
C VAL A 297 12.71 11.25 -10.84
N GLU A 298 13.86 11.68 -11.37
CA GLU A 298 15.12 11.73 -10.60
C GLU A 298 15.08 12.70 -9.42
N VAL A 299 14.50 13.88 -9.59
CA VAL A 299 14.34 14.87 -8.51
C VAL A 299 13.40 14.33 -7.42
N THR A 300 12.32 13.68 -7.81
CA THR A 300 11.38 13.06 -6.87
C THR A 300 12.05 11.90 -6.13
N GLN A 301 12.83 11.06 -6.83
CA GLN A 301 13.57 9.96 -6.21
C GLN A 301 14.53 10.45 -5.13
N ALA A 302 15.25 11.55 -5.38
CA ALA A 302 16.17 12.12 -4.38
C ALA A 302 15.43 12.54 -3.10
N TYR A 303 14.22 13.11 -3.23
CA TYR A 303 13.40 13.44 -2.07
C TYR A 303 12.89 12.19 -1.33
N LEU A 304 12.41 11.18 -2.07
CA LEU A 304 11.93 9.93 -1.46
C LEU A 304 13.06 9.18 -0.75
N ASP A 305 14.26 9.17 -1.30
CA ASP A 305 15.44 8.57 -0.66
C ASP A 305 15.72 9.22 0.70
N GLN A 306 15.59 10.54 0.82
CA GLN A 306 15.71 11.23 2.12
C GLN A 306 14.56 10.87 3.07
N CYS A 307 13.33 10.73 2.57
CA CYS A 307 12.19 10.28 3.38
C CYS A 307 12.38 8.85 3.92
N VAL A 308 12.89 7.93 3.10
CA VAL A 308 13.23 6.55 3.51
C VAL A 308 14.29 6.56 4.63
N LEU A 309 15.39 7.31 4.46
CA LEU A 309 16.42 7.45 5.48
C LEU A 309 15.89 8.09 6.77
N ALA A 310 15.05 9.13 6.65
CA ALA A 310 14.41 9.74 7.80
C ALA A 310 13.51 8.77 8.55
N HIS A 311 12.73 7.95 7.79
CA HIS A 311 11.86 6.93 8.41
C HIS A 311 12.67 5.86 9.14
N THR A 312 13.73 5.34 8.53
CA THR A 312 14.66 4.38 9.17
C THR A 312 15.26 4.92 10.47
N ARG A 313 15.43 6.25 10.58
CA ARG A 313 15.90 6.91 11.81
C ARG A 313 14.79 7.39 12.74
N HIS A 314 13.53 7.06 12.47
CA HIS A 314 12.35 7.56 13.20
C HIS A 314 12.20 9.08 13.21
N GLU A 315 12.68 9.75 12.15
CA GLU A 315 12.69 11.23 11.99
C GLU A 315 11.66 11.71 10.94
N LEU A 316 11.00 10.80 10.22
CA LEU A 316 10.03 11.18 9.19
C LEU A 316 8.81 11.88 9.81
N THR A 317 8.59 13.13 9.39
CA THR A 317 7.42 13.89 9.87
C THR A 317 6.16 13.56 9.05
N PRO A 318 4.96 13.73 9.64
CA PRO A 318 3.70 13.59 8.90
C PRO A 318 3.61 14.53 7.68
N ILE A 319 4.28 15.68 7.75
CA ILE A 319 4.30 16.69 6.68
C ILE A 319 5.22 16.26 5.53
N ASP A 320 6.39 15.69 5.83
CA ASP A 320 7.28 15.17 4.80
C ASP A 320 6.66 13.98 4.07
N ALA A 321 6.00 13.08 4.80
CA ALA A 321 5.23 11.99 4.21
C ALA A 321 4.06 12.50 3.35
N ALA A 322 3.37 13.56 3.76
CA ALA A 322 2.31 14.19 2.97
C ALA A 322 2.85 14.80 1.67
N LYS A 323 4.01 15.49 1.73
CA LYS A 323 4.71 16.02 0.54
C LYS A 323 5.11 14.89 -0.40
N ALA A 324 5.72 13.82 0.12
CA ALA A 324 6.13 12.65 -0.66
C ALA A 324 4.95 12.03 -1.41
N LYS A 325 3.85 11.79 -0.70
CA LYS A 325 2.66 11.11 -1.24
C LYS A 325 1.98 11.91 -2.34
N TRP A 326 1.60 13.17 -2.10
CA TRP A 326 0.85 13.91 -3.11
C TRP A 326 1.70 14.22 -4.35
N TRP A 327 2.99 14.55 -4.15
CA TRP A 327 3.88 14.89 -5.25
C TRP A 327 4.18 13.67 -6.12
N SER A 328 4.54 12.52 -5.53
CA SER A 328 4.77 11.29 -6.29
C SER A 328 3.55 10.83 -7.08
N ALA A 329 2.34 10.94 -6.51
CA ALA A 329 1.09 10.63 -7.22
C ALA A 329 0.85 11.59 -8.41
N GLN A 330 1.24 12.87 -8.28
CA GLN A 330 1.17 13.84 -9.37
C GLN A 330 2.16 13.49 -10.48
N VAL A 331 3.42 13.26 -10.13
CA VAL A 331 4.49 12.88 -11.08
C VAL A 331 4.11 11.59 -11.81
N GLN A 332 3.67 10.55 -11.07
CA GLN A 332 3.22 9.29 -11.67
C GLN A 332 2.13 9.53 -12.73
N SER A 333 1.12 10.31 -12.38
CA SER A 333 0.00 10.60 -13.29
C SER A 333 0.46 11.32 -14.57
N GLU A 334 1.36 12.29 -14.46
CA GLU A 334 1.91 13.03 -15.60
C GLU A 334 2.78 12.14 -16.48
N VAL A 335 3.70 11.39 -15.86
CA VAL A 335 4.59 10.46 -16.58
C VAL A 335 3.78 9.44 -17.37
N LEU A 336 2.82 8.78 -16.75
CA LEU A 336 2.03 7.73 -17.40
C LEU A 336 1.12 8.26 -18.51
N ASP A 337 0.55 9.45 -18.35
CA ASP A 337 -0.28 10.08 -19.39
C ASP A 337 0.56 10.37 -20.64
N HIS A 338 1.75 10.90 -20.47
CA HIS A 338 2.69 11.12 -21.57
C HIS A 338 3.21 9.81 -22.18
N CYS A 339 3.43 8.77 -21.38
CA CYS A 339 3.81 7.45 -21.87
C CYS A 339 2.72 6.86 -22.79
N VAL A 340 1.45 6.91 -22.37
CA VAL A 340 0.31 6.48 -23.22
C VAL A 340 0.30 7.27 -24.53
N GLN A 341 0.49 8.58 -24.49
CA GLN A 341 0.51 9.43 -25.68
C GLN A 341 1.65 9.05 -26.64
N LEU A 342 2.85 8.75 -26.11
CA LEU A 342 4.01 8.34 -26.93
C LEU A 342 3.83 6.97 -27.58
N PHE A 343 3.06 6.05 -26.98
CA PHE A 343 2.68 4.79 -27.60
C PHE A 343 1.63 4.95 -28.73
N GLY A 344 0.93 6.11 -28.77
CA GLY A 344 -0.13 6.36 -29.74
C GLY A 344 -1.29 5.37 -29.58
N GLY A 345 -1.83 4.84 -30.68
CA GLY A 345 -2.96 3.89 -30.63
C GLY A 345 -2.68 2.64 -29.78
N TYR A 346 -1.45 2.16 -29.73
CA TYR A 346 -1.05 1.06 -28.88
C TYR A 346 -1.12 1.38 -27.39
N GLY A 347 -0.92 2.65 -27.01
CA GLY A 347 -1.08 3.11 -25.63
C GLY A 347 -2.53 3.06 -25.10
N TYR A 348 -3.52 2.85 -25.99
CA TYR A 348 -4.93 2.73 -25.62
C TYR A 348 -5.44 1.29 -25.64
N MET A 349 -4.55 0.32 -25.84
CA MET A 349 -4.89 -1.10 -25.92
C MET A 349 -4.44 -1.83 -24.66
N ASN A 350 -5.34 -2.59 -24.03
CA ASN A 350 -5.06 -3.30 -22.77
C ASN A 350 -3.98 -4.38 -22.88
N GLU A 351 -3.65 -4.85 -24.07
CA GLU A 351 -2.53 -5.76 -24.35
C GLU A 351 -1.16 -5.10 -24.09
N TYR A 352 -1.13 -3.76 -24.09
CA TYR A 352 0.09 -3.00 -23.78
C TYR A 352 0.10 -2.58 -22.32
N ARG A 353 1.17 -2.90 -21.64
CA ARG A 353 1.35 -2.64 -20.22
C ARG A 353 1.14 -1.16 -19.84
N VAL A 354 1.55 -0.23 -20.69
CA VAL A 354 1.38 1.22 -20.47
C VAL A 354 -0.08 1.63 -20.27
N ALA A 355 -1.03 1.00 -20.98
CA ALA A 355 -2.46 1.27 -20.84
C ALA A 355 -2.97 0.81 -19.45
N ARG A 356 -2.60 -0.40 -19.04
CA ARG A 356 -2.94 -0.94 -17.69
C ARG A 356 -2.33 -0.07 -16.61
N ALA A 357 -1.04 0.26 -16.73
CA ALA A 357 -0.31 1.11 -15.79
C ALA A 357 -0.99 2.47 -15.58
N TRP A 358 -1.45 3.10 -16.65
CA TRP A 358 -2.17 4.37 -16.59
C TRP A 358 -3.50 4.27 -15.83
N ARG A 359 -4.29 3.21 -16.07
CA ARG A 359 -5.53 2.94 -15.33
C ARG A 359 -5.26 2.69 -13.85
N ASP A 360 -4.29 1.84 -13.56
CA ASP A 360 -3.94 1.39 -12.21
C ASP A 360 -3.48 2.54 -11.33
N ALA A 361 -2.76 3.49 -11.91
CA ALA A 361 -2.22 4.63 -11.21
C ALA A 361 -3.27 5.68 -10.82
N ARG A 362 -4.49 5.68 -11.44
CA ARG A 362 -5.46 6.75 -11.20
C ARG A 362 -5.89 6.88 -9.74
N VAL A 363 -5.94 5.78 -9.01
CA VAL A 363 -6.38 5.74 -7.61
C VAL A 363 -5.36 6.35 -6.65
N THR A 364 -4.08 6.48 -7.04
CA THR A 364 -3.00 6.94 -6.14
C THR A 364 -3.17 8.38 -5.67
N LYS A 365 -3.94 9.21 -6.41
CA LYS A 365 -4.35 10.56 -5.98
C LYS A 365 -5.50 10.55 -4.96
N ILE A 366 -6.12 9.39 -4.70
CA ILE A 366 -7.35 9.24 -3.91
C ILE A 366 -7.06 8.55 -2.57
N TRP A 367 -6.39 7.38 -2.58
CA TRP A 367 -6.12 6.57 -1.41
C TRP A 367 -5.02 7.14 -0.50
N ALA A 368 -4.80 6.55 0.69
CA ALA A 368 -3.83 6.99 1.70
C ALA A 368 -3.95 8.49 2.05
N GLY A 369 -5.17 9.03 1.93
CA GLY A 369 -5.47 10.46 1.95
C GLY A 369 -5.33 11.10 0.57
N THR A 370 -6.39 11.81 0.13
CA THR A 370 -6.37 12.45 -1.20
C THR A 370 -5.25 13.50 -1.31
N ASN A 371 -4.86 13.84 -2.54
CA ASN A 371 -3.85 14.89 -2.75
C ASN A 371 -4.28 16.22 -2.12
N GLU A 372 -5.59 16.50 -2.08
CA GLU A 372 -6.17 17.68 -1.45
C GLU A 372 -5.98 17.64 0.08
N ILE A 373 -6.23 16.50 0.73
CA ILE A 373 -5.97 16.31 2.17
C ILE A 373 -4.48 16.47 2.48
N MET A 374 -3.58 15.94 1.64
CA MET A 374 -2.14 16.13 1.82
C MET A 374 -1.74 17.62 1.75
N LYS A 375 -2.29 18.36 0.77
CA LYS A 375 -2.05 19.79 0.62
C LYS A 375 -2.65 20.61 1.78
N GLU A 376 -3.81 20.21 2.28
CA GLU A 376 -4.43 20.81 3.48
C GLU A 376 -3.53 20.66 4.71
N LEU A 377 -2.95 19.46 4.94
CA LEU A 377 -2.00 19.23 6.03
C LEU A 377 -0.77 20.14 5.93
N ILE A 378 -0.21 20.23 4.72
CA ILE A 378 0.95 21.09 4.44
C ILE A 378 0.58 22.57 4.63
N GLY A 379 -0.58 23.00 4.13
CA GLY A 379 -1.06 24.39 4.27
C GLY A 379 -1.20 24.81 5.73
N ARG A 380 -1.77 23.93 6.57
CA ARG A 380 -1.86 24.17 8.03
C ARG A 380 -0.49 24.28 8.70
N ASP A 381 0.46 23.45 8.31
CA ASP A 381 1.84 23.50 8.82
C ASP A 381 2.54 24.82 8.45
N LEU A 382 2.19 25.37 7.28
CA LEU A 382 2.65 26.69 6.83
C LEU A 382 1.92 27.88 7.53
N GLY A 383 0.95 27.60 8.40
CA GLY A 383 0.19 28.62 9.13
C GLY A 383 -0.97 29.25 8.33
N LEU A 384 -1.46 28.58 7.30
CA LEU A 384 -2.57 29.03 6.43
C LEU A 384 -3.90 28.44 6.89
#